data_99cdbe76dd50e717666ab44ceb753a05
#
_entry.id   99cdbe76dd50e717666ab44ceb753a05
#
_cell.length_a   1.000
_cell.length_b   1.000
_cell.length_c   1.000
_cell.angle_alpha   90.00
_cell.angle_beta   90.00
_cell.angle_gamma   90.00
#
_symmetry.space_group_name_H-M   'P 1'
#
loop_
_entity.id
_entity.type
_entity.pdbx_description
1 polymer ?
#
loop_
_entity_poly.entity_id
_entity_poly.type
_entity_poly.pdbx_seq_one_letter_code
_entity_poly.pdbx_strand_id
1 'polypeptide(L)'
;DKPKNKREVLPYMQNRELSWLNFNKRVLDQGEDRNVPLLERLTFVSIFSSNLQEFFMVRVGSLTDLALVKKELLDNKTLMTPHEQLEAIYNRCHELYPEQERIYKNILGQLEEYGIKQKTLQTINDEQREYLRLYLQSSVMPYLSPQVINTRHPFPHLENGALYVLLRLDEEERRAKSKDSDESKNKKKTKNVGADDATFGLIPLPRQAKSVIALPGDGTQFILLEEALKLIVDEVFSMYVTKRASVICVTRNADIDANEGVDEIDYDYREHMKRILNCLLYTSPSPRDGL
;
A
#
# COMPACT_ATOMS: atom_id res chain seq x y z
N ASP A 1 -0.79 52.92 -14.74
CA ASP A 1 -0.67 51.56 -15.27
C ASP A 1 0.77 51.07 -15.09
N LYS A 2 1.01 50.32 -14.07
CA LYS A 2 2.28 49.57 -13.94
C LYS A 2 2.20 48.38 -14.87
N PRO A 3 3.22 48.08 -15.69
CA PRO A 3 3.21 46.92 -16.56
C PRO A 3 3.08 45.68 -15.68
N LYS A 4 2.03 44.87 -15.94
CA LYS A 4 1.93 43.51 -15.37
C LYS A 4 3.17 42.75 -15.86
N ASN A 5 4.14 42.50 -14.96
CA ASN A 5 5.27 41.65 -15.24
C ASN A 5 4.75 40.32 -15.81
N LYS A 6 4.94 40.11 -17.11
CA LYS A 6 4.74 38.78 -17.71
C LYS A 6 5.71 37.84 -17.00
N ARG A 7 5.18 36.93 -16.23
CA ARG A 7 5.99 35.85 -15.63
C ARG A 7 6.51 35.02 -16.80
N GLU A 8 7.83 35.02 -16.99
CA GLU A 8 8.49 34.20 -17.99
C GLU A 8 9.00 32.92 -17.34
N VAL A 9 8.82 31.80 -18.02
CA VAL A 9 9.44 30.53 -17.62
C VAL A 9 10.95 30.68 -17.77
N LEU A 10 11.68 30.49 -16.69
CA LEU A 10 13.13 30.59 -16.69
C LEU A 10 13.70 29.19 -16.98
N PRO A 11 14.39 28.97 -18.12
CA PRO A 11 14.81 27.65 -18.59
C PRO A 11 15.81 26.95 -17.66
N TYR A 12 16.42 27.68 -16.73
CA TYR A 12 17.33 27.15 -15.72
C TYR A 12 16.64 26.85 -14.37
N MET A 13 15.33 27.10 -14.27
CA MET A 13 14.55 26.79 -13.08
C MET A 13 13.80 25.46 -13.26
N GLN A 14 13.80 24.65 -12.22
CA GLN A 14 13.04 23.43 -12.15
C GLN A 14 11.87 23.59 -11.17
N ASN A 15 10.76 22.87 -11.41
CA ASN A 15 9.69 22.75 -10.45
C ASN A 15 10.24 22.16 -9.13
N ARG A 16 9.79 22.72 -8.01
CA ARG A 16 10.29 22.35 -6.68
C ARG A 16 10.03 20.87 -6.35
N GLU A 17 8.87 20.36 -6.71
CA GLU A 17 8.48 18.99 -6.39
C GLU A 17 9.26 17.98 -7.25
N LEU A 18 9.48 18.28 -8.52
CA LEU A 18 10.34 17.47 -9.39
C LEU A 18 11.81 17.52 -8.96
N SER A 19 12.28 18.67 -8.49
CA SER A 19 13.62 18.78 -7.89
C SER A 19 13.77 17.93 -6.64
N TRP A 20 12.73 17.86 -5.81
CA TRP A 20 12.71 17.02 -4.63
C TRP A 20 12.75 15.52 -4.99
N LEU A 21 11.99 15.08 -6.02
CA LEU A 21 12.07 13.71 -6.52
C LEU A 21 13.47 13.36 -7.04
N ASN A 22 14.17 14.30 -7.68
CA ASN A 22 15.55 14.11 -8.10
C ASN A 22 16.52 14.02 -6.90
N PHE A 23 16.24 14.74 -5.81
CA PHE A 23 16.98 14.55 -4.55
C PHE A 23 16.75 13.14 -4.00
N ASN A 24 15.51 12.69 -3.90
CA ASN A 24 15.19 11.35 -3.39
C ASN A 24 15.76 10.24 -4.29
N LYS A 25 15.86 10.47 -5.61
CA LYS A 25 16.57 9.57 -6.49
C LYS A 25 18.04 9.40 -6.11
N ARG A 26 18.74 10.47 -5.73
CA ARG A 26 20.12 10.37 -5.26
C ARG A 26 20.27 9.57 -3.96
N VAL A 27 19.23 9.57 -3.11
CA VAL A 27 19.16 8.67 -1.95
C VAL A 27 19.07 7.21 -2.42
N LEU A 28 18.22 6.93 -3.41
CA LEU A 28 18.08 5.60 -4.00
C LEU A 28 19.38 5.13 -4.66
N ASP A 29 20.14 6.03 -5.30
CA ASP A 29 21.44 5.71 -5.95
C ASP A 29 22.46 5.16 -4.95
N GLN A 30 22.39 5.54 -3.67
CA GLN A 30 23.24 4.96 -2.63
C GLN A 30 22.97 3.46 -2.43
N GLY A 31 21.75 3.00 -2.72
CA GLY A 31 21.40 1.58 -2.73
C GLY A 31 22.12 0.78 -3.83
N GLU A 32 22.62 1.43 -4.87
CA GLU A 32 23.36 0.81 -5.98
C GLU A 32 24.89 0.96 -5.84
N ASP A 33 25.36 1.94 -5.07
CA ASP A 33 26.78 2.21 -4.91
C ASP A 33 27.51 1.05 -4.18
N ARG A 34 28.45 0.42 -4.85
CA ARG A 34 29.23 -0.72 -4.32
C ARG A 34 30.20 -0.34 -3.21
N ASN A 35 30.51 0.94 -3.03
CA ASN A 35 31.35 1.42 -1.92
C ASN A 35 30.54 1.49 -0.61
N VAL A 36 29.21 1.43 -0.68
CA VAL A 36 28.33 1.39 0.49
C VAL A 36 28.16 -0.08 0.94
N PRO A 37 28.29 -0.39 2.24
CA PRO A 37 28.07 -1.74 2.77
C PRO A 37 26.68 -2.27 2.42
N LEU A 38 26.56 -3.58 2.15
CA LEU A 38 25.35 -4.18 1.56
C LEU A 38 24.07 -3.92 2.37
N LEU A 39 24.10 -4.02 3.70
CA LEU A 39 22.93 -3.75 4.56
C LEU A 39 22.59 -2.25 4.62
N GLU A 40 23.61 -1.38 4.55
CA GLU A 40 23.37 0.06 4.45
C GLU A 40 22.70 0.43 3.11
N ARG A 41 23.05 -0.26 2.04
CA ARG A 41 22.38 -0.09 0.74
C ARG A 41 20.88 -0.43 0.85
N LEU A 42 20.52 -1.48 1.58
CA LEU A 42 19.12 -1.83 1.88
C LEU A 42 18.44 -0.72 2.70
N THR A 43 19.16 -0.14 3.66
CA THR A 43 18.66 1.00 4.45
C THR A 43 18.36 2.20 3.56
N PHE A 44 19.21 2.53 2.58
CA PHE A 44 18.93 3.62 1.63
C PHE A 44 17.70 3.37 0.76
N VAL A 45 17.44 2.14 0.34
CA VAL A 45 16.18 1.77 -0.36
C VAL A 45 14.96 2.00 0.54
N SER A 46 15.07 1.68 1.84
CA SER A 46 14.01 1.95 2.82
C SER A 46 13.79 3.45 3.04
N ILE A 47 14.88 4.24 3.18
CA ILE A 47 14.81 5.70 3.31
C ILE A 47 14.14 6.33 2.09
N PHE A 48 14.48 5.87 0.87
CA PHE A 48 13.81 6.33 -0.35
C PHE A 48 12.29 6.13 -0.28
N SER A 49 11.84 4.96 0.18
CA SER A 49 10.40 4.64 0.30
C SER A 49 9.71 5.52 1.33
N SER A 50 10.32 5.68 2.52
CA SER A 50 9.77 6.52 3.60
C SER A 50 9.67 7.98 3.19
N ASN A 51 10.71 8.51 2.54
CA ASN A 51 10.73 9.86 2.01
C ASN A 51 9.62 10.06 0.97
N LEU A 52 9.44 9.09 0.07
CA LEU A 52 8.42 9.17 -0.96
C LEU A 52 7.01 9.11 -0.35
N GLN A 53 6.79 8.28 0.66
CA GLN A 53 5.53 8.23 1.39
C GLN A 53 5.20 9.57 2.05
N GLU A 54 6.15 10.19 2.75
CA GLU A 54 5.97 11.50 3.36
C GLU A 54 5.70 12.59 2.31
N PHE A 55 6.41 12.54 1.18
CA PHE A 55 6.19 13.45 0.06
C PHE A 55 4.75 13.35 -0.47
N PHE A 56 4.21 12.14 -0.62
CA PHE A 56 2.82 11.95 -1.03
C PHE A 56 1.84 12.45 0.03
N MET A 57 2.10 12.17 1.31
CA MET A 57 1.23 12.59 2.40
C MET A 57 1.10 14.11 2.50
N VAL A 58 2.21 14.85 2.31
CA VAL A 58 2.27 16.28 2.58
C VAL A 58 2.18 17.09 1.27
N ARG A 59 3.06 16.81 0.31
CA ARG A 59 3.21 17.64 -0.89
C ARG A 59 2.18 17.33 -1.96
N VAL A 60 2.04 16.04 -2.29
CA VAL A 60 1.07 15.59 -3.29
C VAL A 60 -0.34 15.78 -2.78
N GLY A 61 -0.59 15.55 -1.49
CA GLY A 61 -1.86 15.83 -0.83
C GLY A 61 -2.26 17.30 -1.03
N SER A 62 -1.46 18.24 -0.52
CA SER A 62 -1.74 19.68 -0.66
C SER A 62 -1.86 20.13 -2.13
N LEU A 63 -1.09 19.53 -3.04
CA LEU A 63 -1.18 19.87 -4.47
C LEU A 63 -2.48 19.34 -5.09
N THR A 64 -2.97 18.18 -4.61
CA THR A 64 -4.26 17.62 -5.03
C THR A 64 -5.41 18.52 -4.58
N ASP A 65 -5.38 19.04 -3.35
CA ASP A 65 -6.38 19.96 -2.83
C ASP A 65 -6.39 21.27 -3.64
N LEU A 66 -5.20 21.79 -3.98
CA LEU A 66 -5.07 22.96 -4.85
C LEU A 66 -5.62 22.73 -6.25
N ALA A 67 -5.53 21.51 -6.77
CA ALA A 67 -6.07 21.14 -8.08
C ALA A 67 -7.61 21.14 -8.11
N LEU A 68 -8.27 20.96 -6.95
CA LEU A 68 -9.73 21.02 -6.82
C LEU A 68 -10.26 22.47 -6.75
N VAL A 69 -9.41 23.43 -6.43
CA VAL A 69 -9.80 24.86 -6.34
C VAL A 69 -9.98 25.43 -7.74
N LYS A 70 -11.13 26.07 -8.00
CA LYS A 70 -11.47 26.67 -9.31
C LYS A 70 -10.57 27.85 -9.75
N LYS A 71 -9.61 28.26 -8.94
CA LYS A 71 -8.71 29.37 -9.23
C LYS A 71 -7.44 28.84 -9.89
N GLU A 72 -7.08 29.37 -11.05
CA GLU A 72 -5.81 29.05 -11.71
C GLU A 72 -4.63 29.54 -10.85
N LEU A 73 -4.08 28.60 -10.07
CA LEU A 73 -2.84 28.80 -9.31
C LEU A 73 -1.69 28.26 -10.15
N LEU A 74 -0.77 29.13 -10.53
CA LEU A 74 0.41 28.74 -11.30
C LEU A 74 1.64 28.69 -10.38
N ASP A 75 2.48 27.69 -10.56
CA ASP A 75 3.80 27.66 -9.93
C ASP A 75 4.60 28.90 -10.35
N ASN A 76 5.27 29.53 -9.40
CA ASN A 76 5.93 30.81 -9.63
C ASN A 76 7.24 30.72 -10.43
N LYS A 77 7.74 29.52 -10.69
CA LYS A 77 9.00 29.24 -11.40
C LYS A 77 8.76 28.67 -12.79
N THR A 78 7.93 27.65 -12.88
CA THR A 78 7.68 26.88 -14.09
C THR A 78 6.35 27.21 -14.76
N LEU A 79 5.50 28.00 -14.09
CA LEU A 79 4.14 28.34 -14.50
C LEU A 79 3.21 27.11 -14.71
N MET A 80 3.59 25.95 -14.19
CA MET A 80 2.76 24.74 -14.23
C MET A 80 1.54 24.91 -13.35
N THR A 81 0.40 24.44 -13.83
CA THR A 81 -0.81 24.27 -13.04
C THR A 81 -0.63 23.13 -12.03
N PRO A 82 -1.46 23.05 -10.96
CA PRO A 82 -1.43 21.90 -10.04
C PRO A 82 -1.60 20.56 -10.74
N HIS A 83 -2.49 20.48 -11.74
CA HIS A 83 -2.68 19.26 -12.54
C HIS A 83 -1.44 18.84 -13.32
N GLU A 84 -0.79 19.77 -14.00
CA GLU A 84 0.45 19.51 -14.75
C GLU A 84 1.58 19.06 -13.81
N GLN A 85 1.66 19.65 -12.61
CA GLN A 85 2.63 19.24 -11.59
C GLN A 85 2.34 17.81 -11.11
N LEU A 86 1.08 17.46 -10.81
CA LEU A 86 0.68 16.11 -10.39
C LEU A 86 1.00 15.08 -11.47
N GLU A 87 0.66 15.37 -12.73
CA GLU A 87 0.97 14.49 -13.86
C GLU A 87 2.49 14.25 -13.99
N ALA A 88 3.28 15.31 -13.92
CA ALA A 88 4.73 15.20 -13.98
C ALA A 88 5.32 14.41 -12.79
N ILE A 89 4.76 14.58 -11.58
CA ILE A 89 5.14 13.81 -10.38
C ILE A 89 4.83 12.33 -10.59
N TYR A 90 3.62 11.98 -11.03
CA TYR A 90 3.22 10.59 -11.26
C TYR A 90 4.09 9.93 -12.33
N ASN A 91 4.34 10.60 -13.44
CA ASN A 91 5.22 10.10 -14.49
C ASN A 91 6.63 9.83 -13.94
N ARG A 92 7.17 10.74 -13.14
CA ARG A 92 8.49 10.55 -12.51
C ARG A 92 8.50 9.38 -11.53
N CYS A 93 7.44 9.20 -10.74
CA CYS A 93 7.32 8.07 -9.82
C CYS A 93 7.23 6.73 -10.57
N HIS A 94 6.52 6.67 -11.69
CA HIS A 94 6.45 5.47 -12.53
C HIS A 94 7.82 5.05 -13.10
N GLU A 95 8.77 5.99 -13.25
CA GLU A 95 10.16 5.66 -13.61
C GLU A 95 10.95 5.17 -12.38
N LEU A 96 10.74 5.77 -11.21
CA LEU A 96 11.52 5.48 -10.01
C LEU A 96 11.16 4.14 -9.35
N TYR A 97 9.89 3.71 -9.37
CA TYR A 97 9.49 2.44 -8.76
C TYR A 97 10.15 1.20 -9.39
N PRO A 98 10.20 1.04 -10.72
CA PRO A 98 10.93 -0.08 -11.33
C PRO A 98 12.44 -0.05 -11.01
N GLU A 99 13.02 1.14 -10.90
CA GLU A 99 14.43 1.29 -10.53
C GLU A 99 14.68 0.84 -9.07
N GLN A 100 13.82 1.26 -8.14
CA GLN A 100 13.84 0.81 -6.76
C GLN A 100 13.72 -0.72 -6.65
N GLU A 101 12.77 -1.31 -7.36
CA GLU A 101 12.55 -2.75 -7.38
C GLU A 101 13.79 -3.50 -7.91
N ARG A 102 14.40 -3.00 -8.97
CA ARG A 102 15.64 -3.56 -9.54
C ARG A 102 16.80 -3.54 -8.53
N ILE A 103 17.00 -2.40 -7.85
CA ILE A 103 18.05 -2.23 -6.85
C ILE A 103 17.80 -3.17 -5.66
N TYR A 104 16.56 -3.24 -5.17
CA TYR A 104 16.18 -4.13 -4.08
C TYR A 104 16.44 -5.60 -4.41
N LYS A 105 16.01 -6.08 -5.59
CA LYS A 105 16.25 -7.45 -6.05
C LYS A 105 17.76 -7.75 -6.19
N ASN A 106 18.56 -6.79 -6.64
CA ASN A 106 20.01 -6.94 -6.74
C ASN A 106 20.65 -7.11 -5.34
N ILE A 107 20.21 -6.31 -4.36
CA ILE A 107 20.69 -6.43 -2.98
C ILE A 107 20.31 -7.79 -2.40
N LEU A 108 19.07 -8.26 -2.60
CA LEU A 108 18.64 -9.57 -2.14
C LEU A 108 19.48 -10.70 -2.75
N GLY A 109 19.78 -10.63 -4.06
CA GLY A 109 20.67 -11.60 -4.72
C GLY A 109 22.07 -11.64 -4.12
N GLN A 110 22.62 -10.49 -3.75
CA GLN A 110 23.93 -10.44 -3.07
C GLN A 110 23.85 -10.97 -1.63
N LEU A 111 22.72 -10.76 -0.90
CA LEU A 111 22.53 -11.31 0.44
C LEU A 111 22.48 -12.85 0.43
N GLU A 112 22.00 -13.46 -0.66
CA GLU A 112 22.01 -14.93 -0.80
C GLU A 112 23.43 -15.52 -0.76
N GLU A 113 24.44 -14.81 -1.24
CA GLU A 113 25.85 -15.22 -1.16
C GLU A 113 26.35 -15.31 0.30
N TYR A 114 25.72 -14.52 1.20
CA TYR A 114 25.96 -14.55 2.65
C TYR A 114 25.02 -15.51 3.39
N GLY A 115 24.24 -16.34 2.66
CA GLY A 115 23.30 -17.31 3.25
C GLY A 115 21.99 -16.71 3.77
N ILE A 116 21.73 -15.42 3.47
CA ILE A 116 20.47 -14.74 3.83
C ILE A 116 19.51 -14.79 2.64
N LYS A 117 18.40 -15.54 2.76
CA LYS A 117 17.48 -15.80 1.64
C LYS A 117 16.07 -15.43 1.97
N GLN A 118 15.52 -14.47 1.22
CA GLN A 118 14.09 -14.20 1.23
C GLN A 118 13.36 -15.26 0.39
N LYS A 119 12.38 -15.92 1.00
CA LYS A 119 11.53 -16.93 0.36
C LYS A 119 10.17 -16.36 0.00
N THR A 120 9.54 -17.00 -0.99
CA THR A 120 8.14 -16.79 -1.38
C THR A 120 7.40 -18.13 -1.26
N LEU A 121 6.07 -18.13 -1.34
CA LEU A 121 5.28 -19.36 -1.33
C LEU A 121 5.63 -20.33 -2.46
N GLN A 122 6.22 -19.84 -3.56
CA GLN A 122 6.69 -20.68 -4.67
C GLN A 122 8.07 -21.31 -4.41
N THR A 123 8.87 -20.73 -3.51
CA THR A 123 10.28 -21.15 -3.28
C THR A 123 10.51 -21.86 -1.95
N ILE A 124 9.50 -21.97 -1.10
CA ILE A 124 9.56 -22.77 0.13
C ILE A 124 9.36 -24.25 -0.19
N ASN A 125 10.05 -25.13 0.58
CA ASN A 125 9.84 -26.58 0.51
C ASN A 125 8.64 -27.03 1.37
N ASP A 126 8.31 -28.33 1.35
CA ASP A 126 7.14 -28.87 2.06
C ASP A 126 7.29 -28.77 3.60
N GLU A 127 8.48 -28.97 4.14
CA GLU A 127 8.76 -28.80 5.57
C GLU A 127 8.54 -27.36 6.03
N GLN A 128 9.06 -26.40 5.27
CA GLN A 128 8.89 -24.98 5.52
C GLN A 128 7.42 -24.55 5.38
N ARG A 129 6.71 -25.13 4.43
CA ARG A 129 5.28 -24.88 4.22
C ARG A 129 4.44 -25.35 5.40
N GLU A 130 4.72 -26.55 5.91
CA GLU A 130 4.01 -27.10 7.07
C GLU A 130 4.33 -26.31 8.34
N TYR A 131 5.61 -26.01 8.58
CA TYR A 131 6.02 -25.13 9.68
C TYR A 131 5.29 -23.77 9.62
N LEU A 132 5.27 -23.15 8.43
CA LEU A 132 4.64 -21.85 8.22
C LEU A 132 3.14 -21.92 8.49
N ARG A 133 2.45 -22.97 8.04
CA ARG A 133 1.02 -23.18 8.29
C ARG A 133 0.72 -23.26 9.77
N LEU A 134 1.46 -24.08 10.51
CA LEU A 134 1.29 -24.25 11.96
C LEU A 134 1.57 -22.93 12.70
N TYR A 135 2.63 -22.21 12.32
CA TYR A 135 2.94 -20.91 12.89
C TYR A 135 1.81 -19.90 12.65
N LEU A 136 1.32 -19.80 11.41
CA LEU A 136 0.23 -18.88 11.07
C LEU A 136 -1.06 -19.22 11.82
N GLN A 137 -1.43 -20.49 11.92
CA GLN A 137 -2.64 -20.93 12.62
C GLN A 137 -2.57 -20.66 14.13
N SER A 138 -1.42 -20.91 14.76
CA SER A 138 -1.27 -20.77 16.22
C SER A 138 -0.99 -19.33 16.67
N SER A 139 -0.19 -18.59 15.90
CA SER A 139 0.41 -17.34 16.37
C SER A 139 -0.08 -16.10 15.63
N VAL A 140 -0.72 -16.23 14.46
CA VAL A 140 -1.17 -15.12 13.65
C VAL A 140 -2.69 -15.07 13.48
N MET A 141 -3.29 -16.21 13.15
CA MET A 141 -4.74 -16.33 12.88
C MET A 141 -5.62 -15.78 14.03
N PRO A 142 -5.30 -15.95 15.33
CA PRO A 142 -6.10 -15.39 16.41
C PRO A 142 -6.17 -13.86 16.43
N TYR A 143 -5.24 -13.17 15.77
CA TYR A 143 -5.17 -11.70 15.69
C TYR A 143 -5.70 -11.15 14.36
N LEU A 144 -6.13 -12.01 13.44
CA LEU A 144 -6.68 -11.55 12.17
C LEU A 144 -8.10 -11.00 12.37
N SER A 145 -8.38 -9.92 11.66
CA SER A 145 -9.71 -9.31 11.59
C SER A 145 -10.16 -9.20 10.12
N PRO A 146 -10.50 -10.34 9.48
CA PRO A 146 -10.87 -10.36 8.08
C PRO A 146 -12.21 -9.64 7.86
N GLN A 147 -12.31 -8.92 6.76
CA GLN A 147 -13.51 -8.19 6.36
C GLN A 147 -13.92 -8.60 4.95
N VAL A 148 -15.23 -8.69 4.72
CA VAL A 148 -15.80 -8.92 3.38
C VAL A 148 -16.39 -7.60 2.89
N ILE A 149 -16.00 -7.20 1.69
CA ILE A 149 -16.40 -5.96 1.04
C ILE A 149 -17.27 -6.32 -0.17
N ASN A 150 -18.48 -5.81 -0.22
CA ASN A 150 -19.43 -5.98 -1.32
C ASN A 150 -20.43 -4.82 -1.33
N THR A 151 -21.45 -4.89 -2.17
CA THR A 151 -22.50 -3.86 -2.26
C THR A 151 -23.25 -3.60 -0.95
N ARG A 152 -23.27 -4.57 -0.01
CA ARG A 152 -23.93 -4.45 1.32
C ARG A 152 -22.96 -3.97 2.41
N HIS A 153 -21.68 -4.23 2.25
CA HIS A 153 -20.60 -3.87 3.18
C HIS A 153 -19.62 -2.97 2.43
N PRO A 154 -19.74 -1.65 2.60
CA PRO A 154 -18.90 -0.69 1.86
C PRO A 154 -17.44 -0.82 2.22
N PHE A 155 -16.60 -0.25 1.37
CA PHE A 155 -15.15 -0.27 1.57
C PHE A 155 -14.79 0.42 2.91
N PRO A 156 -14.05 -0.27 3.80
CA PRO A 156 -13.71 0.28 5.11
C PRO A 156 -12.68 1.41 4.99
N HIS A 157 -12.62 2.24 6.03
CA HIS A 157 -11.55 3.20 6.16
C HIS A 157 -10.23 2.47 6.42
N LEU A 158 -9.29 2.57 5.48
CA LEU A 158 -7.96 1.98 5.62
C LEU A 158 -7.05 2.92 6.42
N GLU A 159 -6.29 2.36 7.33
CA GLU A 159 -5.30 3.10 8.12
C GLU A 159 -4.12 3.52 7.23
N ASN A 160 -3.63 4.74 7.40
CA ASN A 160 -2.50 5.26 6.63
C ASN A 160 -1.22 4.44 6.87
N GLY A 161 -0.55 4.05 5.79
CA GLY A 161 0.69 3.28 5.85
C GLY A 161 0.55 1.83 6.32
N ALA A 162 -0.66 1.37 6.70
CA ALA A 162 -0.88 -0.02 7.07
C ALA A 162 -0.93 -0.94 5.85
N LEU A 163 -0.43 -2.17 6.02
CA LEU A 163 -0.46 -3.20 4.99
C LEU A 163 -1.72 -4.06 5.14
N TYR A 164 -2.30 -4.41 4.01
CA TYR A 164 -3.47 -5.28 3.91
C TYR A 164 -3.26 -6.33 2.83
N VAL A 165 -3.81 -7.52 3.03
CA VAL A 165 -4.00 -8.50 1.95
C VAL A 165 -5.40 -8.33 1.41
N LEU A 166 -5.50 -7.89 0.16
CA LEU A 166 -6.75 -7.75 -0.58
C LEU A 166 -6.95 -8.97 -1.48
N LEU A 167 -8.14 -9.56 -1.42
CA LEU A 167 -8.51 -10.77 -2.10
C LEU A 167 -9.73 -10.54 -2.98
N ARG A 168 -9.76 -11.14 -4.16
CA ARG A 168 -11.00 -11.29 -4.92
C ARG A 168 -11.67 -12.61 -4.50
N LEU A 169 -12.90 -12.52 -4.05
CA LEU A 169 -13.71 -13.65 -3.57
C LEU A 169 -14.80 -13.99 -4.58
N ASP A 170 -15.09 -15.27 -4.74
CA ASP A 170 -16.15 -15.78 -5.61
C ASP A 170 -17.08 -16.72 -4.82
N GLU A 171 -18.38 -16.45 -4.89
CA GLU A 171 -19.41 -17.25 -4.20
C GLU A 171 -19.92 -18.44 -5.04
N GLU A 172 -19.82 -18.38 -6.37
CA GLU A 172 -20.53 -19.30 -7.26
C GLU A 172 -19.91 -20.70 -7.37
N GLU A 173 -18.58 -20.84 -7.28
CA GLU A 173 -17.93 -22.15 -7.46
C GLU A 173 -18.14 -23.12 -6.29
N ARG A 174 -18.44 -22.64 -5.09
CA ARG A 174 -18.74 -23.51 -3.96
C ARG A 174 -20.12 -24.16 -4.01
N ARG A 175 -21.10 -23.43 -4.53
CA ARG A 175 -22.43 -23.98 -4.75
C ARG A 175 -22.44 -25.08 -5.81
N ALA A 176 -21.49 -25.08 -6.74
CA ALA A 176 -21.33 -26.14 -7.72
C ALA A 176 -20.71 -27.41 -7.13
N LYS A 177 -19.70 -27.30 -6.26
CA LYS A 177 -19.04 -28.47 -5.60
C LYS A 177 -19.89 -29.15 -4.53
N SER A 178 -20.89 -28.48 -3.96
CA SER A 178 -21.82 -29.09 -2.99
C SER A 178 -23.05 -29.72 -3.64
N LYS A 179 -23.24 -29.61 -4.97
CA LYS A 179 -24.39 -30.13 -5.72
C LYS A 179 -24.13 -31.42 -6.49
N ASP A 180 -22.91 -31.95 -6.47
CA ASP A 180 -22.63 -33.27 -7.07
C ASP A 180 -23.19 -34.46 -6.28
N SER A 181 -24.01 -34.22 -5.24
CA SER A 181 -24.69 -35.28 -4.49
C SER A 181 -26.20 -35.38 -4.70
N ASP A 182 -26.83 -34.48 -5.53
CA ASP A 182 -28.24 -34.62 -5.85
C ASP A 182 -28.55 -34.18 -7.28
N GLU A 183 -28.88 -35.19 -8.11
CA GLU A 183 -29.42 -34.97 -9.46
C GLU A 183 -30.79 -34.27 -9.38
N SER A 184 -30.89 -33.06 -9.88
CA SER A 184 -32.06 -32.72 -10.72
C SER A 184 -31.90 -31.34 -11.39
N LYS A 185 -32.17 -31.38 -12.66
CA LYS A 185 -32.17 -30.36 -13.70
C LYS A 185 -32.81 -29.04 -13.28
N ASN A 186 -32.04 -27.92 -13.35
CA ASN A 186 -32.57 -26.72 -13.99
C ASN A 186 -31.42 -25.80 -14.44
N LYS A 187 -31.25 -25.71 -15.76
CA LYS A 187 -30.37 -24.72 -16.40
C LYS A 187 -30.92 -23.32 -16.09
N LYS A 188 -30.35 -22.61 -15.14
CA LYS A 188 -30.51 -21.15 -15.01
C LYS A 188 -29.27 -20.48 -15.58
N LYS A 189 -29.54 -19.62 -16.56
CA LYS A 189 -28.63 -18.75 -17.31
C LYS A 189 -27.56 -18.14 -16.39
N THR A 190 -26.31 -18.32 -16.76
CA THR A 190 -25.17 -17.48 -16.34
C THR A 190 -25.55 -16.02 -16.53
N LYS A 191 -25.90 -15.32 -15.47
CA LYS A 191 -25.91 -13.87 -15.50
C LYS A 191 -24.45 -13.43 -15.54
N ASN A 192 -24.09 -12.66 -16.55
CA ASN A 192 -22.88 -11.85 -16.53
C ASN A 192 -22.94 -11.02 -15.23
N VAL A 193 -22.10 -11.37 -14.27
CA VAL A 193 -21.90 -10.58 -13.04
C VAL A 193 -21.28 -9.28 -13.52
N GLY A 194 -22.06 -8.20 -13.46
CA GLY A 194 -21.55 -6.86 -13.74
C GLY A 194 -20.41 -6.52 -12.80
N ALA A 195 -19.55 -5.62 -13.19
CA ALA A 195 -18.41 -5.17 -12.38
C ALA A 195 -18.82 -4.66 -10.97
N ASP A 196 -20.11 -4.32 -10.80
CA ASP A 196 -20.69 -3.82 -9.55
C ASP A 196 -20.97 -4.91 -8.48
N ASP A 197 -20.95 -6.20 -8.83
CA ASP A 197 -21.24 -7.31 -7.90
C ASP A 197 -19.96 -8.03 -7.40
N ALA A 198 -18.78 -7.45 -7.56
CA ALA A 198 -17.53 -8.05 -7.12
C ALA A 198 -17.44 -8.06 -5.59
N THR A 199 -17.16 -9.24 -5.01
CA THR A 199 -16.90 -9.41 -3.58
C THR A 199 -15.39 -9.48 -3.34
N PHE A 200 -14.92 -8.72 -2.35
CA PHE A 200 -13.53 -8.70 -1.95
C PHE A 200 -13.37 -9.12 -0.50
N GLY A 201 -12.24 -9.75 -0.19
CA GLY A 201 -11.78 -10.00 1.17
C GLY A 201 -10.63 -9.05 1.51
N LEU A 202 -10.62 -8.54 2.71
CA LEU A 202 -9.57 -7.67 3.22
C LEU A 202 -9.06 -8.21 4.55
N ILE A 203 -7.74 -8.40 4.67
CA ILE A 203 -7.09 -8.83 5.91
C ILE A 203 -6.07 -7.75 6.28
N PRO A 204 -6.29 -6.97 7.35
CA PRO A 204 -5.26 -6.11 7.90
C PRO A 204 -4.13 -6.96 8.49
N LEU A 205 -2.87 -6.58 8.24
CA LEU A 205 -1.73 -7.24 8.87
C LEU A 205 -1.73 -6.90 10.37
N PRO A 206 -1.72 -7.93 11.26
CA PRO A 206 -1.78 -7.69 12.69
C PRO A 206 -0.45 -7.10 13.19
N ARG A 207 -0.52 -6.01 13.93
CA ARG A 207 0.66 -5.32 14.52
C ARG A 207 1.42 -6.19 15.51
N GLN A 208 0.75 -7.16 16.12
CA GLN A 208 1.33 -8.09 17.10
C GLN A 208 2.19 -9.19 16.46
N ALA A 209 1.98 -9.45 15.15
CA ALA A 209 2.75 -10.46 14.44
C ALA A 209 4.07 -9.88 13.92
N LYS A 210 5.09 -10.73 13.87
CA LYS A 210 6.38 -10.35 13.29
C LYS A 210 6.24 -10.19 11.78
N SER A 211 6.69 -9.06 11.24
CA SER A 211 6.68 -8.79 9.79
C SER A 211 7.59 -9.75 9.00
N VAL A 212 8.62 -10.29 9.66
CA VAL A 212 9.57 -11.26 9.09
C VAL A 212 9.50 -12.56 9.88
N ILE A 213 9.20 -13.66 9.18
CA ILE A 213 9.09 -15.00 9.76
C ILE A 213 10.31 -15.80 9.34
N ALA A 214 11.13 -16.23 10.31
CA ALA A 214 12.25 -17.13 10.07
C ALA A 214 11.71 -18.54 9.71
N LEU A 215 12.32 -19.15 8.71
CA LEU A 215 11.97 -20.50 8.24
C LEU A 215 13.05 -21.50 8.70
N PRO A 216 12.69 -22.78 8.96
CA PRO A 216 13.66 -23.82 9.22
C PRO A 216 14.51 -24.11 7.98
N GLY A 217 15.74 -24.59 8.19
CA GLY A 217 16.68 -24.94 7.13
C GLY A 217 18.07 -24.36 7.33
N ASP A 218 18.95 -24.58 6.35
CA ASP A 218 20.33 -24.08 6.36
C ASP A 218 20.39 -22.58 6.08
N GLY A 219 21.21 -21.88 6.84
CA GLY A 219 21.39 -20.43 6.74
C GLY A 219 20.19 -19.65 7.33
N THR A 220 20.14 -18.37 7.02
CA THR A 220 19.05 -17.49 7.44
C THR A 220 18.02 -17.38 6.33
N GLN A 221 16.98 -18.20 6.40
CA GLN A 221 15.87 -18.14 5.45
C GLN A 221 14.66 -17.49 6.11
N PHE A 222 13.98 -16.63 5.39
CA PHE A 222 12.82 -15.92 5.91
C PHE A 222 11.76 -15.65 4.83
N ILE A 223 10.53 -15.45 5.28
CA ILE A 223 9.41 -15.00 4.44
C ILE A 223 8.74 -13.78 5.09
N LEU A 224 8.23 -12.88 4.29
CA LEU A 224 7.46 -11.73 4.78
C LEU A 224 6.05 -12.15 5.18
N LEU A 225 5.49 -11.55 6.24
CA LEU A 225 4.18 -11.89 6.78
C LEU A 225 3.07 -11.74 5.73
N GLU A 226 3.10 -10.67 4.94
CA GLU A 226 2.11 -10.41 3.87
C GLU A 226 2.13 -11.47 2.77
N GLU A 227 3.29 -12.04 2.49
CA GLU A 227 3.40 -13.16 1.55
C GLU A 227 2.93 -14.46 2.21
N ALA A 228 3.33 -14.69 3.46
CA ALA A 228 2.97 -15.87 4.24
C ALA A 228 1.45 -16.00 4.44
N LEU A 229 0.75 -14.89 4.71
CA LEU A 229 -0.71 -14.89 4.91
C LEU A 229 -1.49 -15.44 3.72
N LYS A 230 -0.96 -15.33 2.50
CA LYS A 230 -1.59 -15.92 1.31
C LYS A 230 -1.73 -17.44 1.38
N LEU A 231 -0.96 -18.11 2.25
CA LEU A 231 -1.04 -19.56 2.45
C LEU A 231 -2.35 -19.99 3.13
N ILE A 232 -2.91 -19.15 4.00
CA ILE A 232 -4.09 -19.49 4.84
C ILE A 232 -5.36 -18.75 4.44
N VAL A 233 -5.34 -17.98 3.34
CA VAL A 233 -6.51 -17.15 2.93
C VAL A 233 -7.76 -17.97 2.70
N ASP A 234 -7.64 -19.21 2.19
CA ASP A 234 -8.77 -20.11 1.99
C ASP A 234 -9.35 -20.64 3.31
N GLU A 235 -8.55 -20.70 4.36
CA GLU A 235 -9.01 -21.04 5.71
C GLU A 235 -9.73 -19.85 6.35
N VAL A 236 -9.19 -18.64 6.18
CA VAL A 236 -9.76 -17.39 6.69
C VAL A 236 -11.09 -17.08 6.02
N PHE A 237 -11.19 -17.21 4.70
CA PHE A 237 -12.42 -16.98 3.94
C PHE A 237 -13.06 -18.31 3.51
N SER A 238 -13.21 -19.22 4.47
CA SER A 238 -13.67 -20.59 4.21
C SER A 238 -15.01 -20.71 3.47
N MET A 239 -15.84 -19.66 3.43
CA MET A 239 -17.14 -19.60 2.71
C MET A 239 -17.03 -19.14 1.25
N TYR A 240 -15.84 -18.75 0.79
CA TYR A 240 -15.57 -18.22 -0.53
C TYR A 240 -14.49 -19.01 -1.24
N VAL A 241 -14.39 -18.85 -2.55
CA VAL A 241 -13.24 -19.29 -3.34
C VAL A 241 -12.36 -18.08 -3.59
N THR A 242 -11.10 -18.13 -3.15
CA THR A 242 -10.14 -17.07 -3.37
C THR A 242 -9.55 -17.14 -4.77
N LYS A 243 -9.64 -16.09 -5.55
CA LYS A 243 -9.13 -16.06 -6.94
C LYS A 243 -7.76 -15.42 -7.07
N ARG A 244 -7.58 -14.29 -6.42
CA ARG A 244 -6.35 -13.48 -6.50
C ARG A 244 -6.12 -12.78 -5.17
N ALA A 245 -4.88 -12.82 -4.69
CA ALA A 245 -4.43 -12.07 -3.53
C ALA A 245 -3.39 -11.04 -3.93
N SER A 246 -3.53 -9.82 -3.41
CA SER A 246 -2.57 -8.72 -3.60
C SER A 246 -2.33 -8.03 -2.27
N VAL A 247 -1.10 -7.58 -2.05
CA VAL A 247 -0.79 -6.73 -0.89
C VAL A 247 -1.01 -5.28 -1.30
N ILE A 248 -1.71 -4.54 -0.45
CA ILE A 248 -1.99 -3.13 -0.67
C ILE A 248 -1.57 -2.31 0.55
N CYS A 249 -1.16 -1.07 0.30
CA CYS A 249 -0.89 -0.03 1.29
C CYS A 249 -1.50 1.27 0.77
N VAL A 250 -2.12 2.04 1.65
CA VAL A 250 -2.74 3.32 1.30
C VAL A 250 -1.95 4.45 1.95
N THR A 251 -1.56 5.42 1.15
CA THR A 251 -1.01 6.69 1.62
C THR A 251 -2.09 7.74 1.53
N ARG A 252 -2.42 8.38 2.67
CA ARG A 252 -3.43 9.42 2.76
C ARG A 252 -2.78 10.79 2.86
N ASN A 253 -3.52 11.83 2.45
CA ASN A 253 -3.16 13.21 2.74
C ASN A 253 -3.06 13.42 4.26
N ALA A 254 -2.00 14.12 4.70
CA ALA A 254 -1.80 14.45 6.11
C ALA A 254 -2.61 15.70 6.52
N ASP A 255 -3.09 16.48 5.56
CA ASP A 255 -3.91 17.65 5.84
C ASP A 255 -5.31 17.22 6.29
N ILE A 256 -5.78 17.90 7.34
CA ILE A 256 -7.13 17.69 7.86
C ILE A 256 -8.09 18.53 7.04
N ASP A 257 -8.96 17.92 6.26
CA ASP A 257 -10.14 18.61 5.76
C ASP A 257 -11.22 18.60 6.86
N ALA A 258 -11.43 19.78 7.46
CA ALA A 258 -12.47 19.94 8.49
C ALA A 258 -13.90 19.69 7.94
N ASN A 259 -14.05 19.61 6.61
CA ASN A 259 -15.32 19.36 5.94
C ASN A 259 -15.45 17.92 5.42
N GLU A 260 -14.42 17.08 5.53
CA GLU A 260 -14.47 15.69 5.08
C GLU A 260 -15.48 14.89 5.92
N GLY A 261 -16.59 14.51 5.30
CA GLY A 261 -17.66 13.73 5.93
C GLY A 261 -18.76 14.53 6.62
N VAL A 262 -18.89 15.82 6.33
CA VAL A 262 -20.05 16.64 6.74
C VAL A 262 -21.13 16.52 5.69
N ASP A 263 -22.00 15.54 5.84
CA ASP A 263 -23.35 15.61 5.23
C ASP A 263 -24.14 16.70 5.96
N GLU A 264 -24.83 17.55 5.22
CA GLU A 264 -25.43 18.84 5.62
C GLU A 264 -26.51 18.80 6.74
N ILE A 265 -26.63 17.74 7.54
CA ILE A 265 -27.67 17.62 8.55
C ILE A 265 -27.07 17.35 9.94
N ASP A 266 -27.12 18.39 10.77
CA ASP A 266 -27.00 18.37 12.24
C ASP A 266 -25.70 17.76 12.81
N TYR A 267 -24.57 18.44 12.60
CA TYR A 267 -23.29 17.97 13.15
C TYR A 267 -22.75 18.90 14.26
N ASP A 268 -22.51 18.31 15.42
CA ASP A 268 -21.63 18.90 16.42
C ASP A 268 -20.17 18.89 15.90
N TYR A 269 -19.75 20.03 15.35
CA TYR A 269 -18.38 20.28 14.85
C TYR A 269 -17.29 19.83 15.84
N ARG A 270 -17.57 19.92 17.14
CA ARG A 270 -16.67 19.52 18.21
C ARG A 270 -16.47 18.00 18.24
N GLU A 271 -17.52 17.22 17.99
CA GLU A 271 -17.44 15.75 17.95
C GLU A 271 -16.79 15.25 16.65
N HIS A 272 -17.01 15.97 15.56
CA HIS A 272 -16.32 15.74 14.28
C HIS A 272 -14.81 16.00 14.44
N MET A 273 -14.41 17.14 15.01
CA MET A 273 -13.00 17.45 15.28
C MET A 273 -12.35 16.45 16.26
N LYS A 274 -13.09 15.94 17.24
CA LYS A 274 -12.59 14.86 18.12
C LYS A 274 -12.29 13.58 17.35
N ARG A 275 -13.15 13.20 16.39
CA ARG A 275 -12.92 12.02 15.53
C ARG A 275 -11.68 12.20 14.66
N ILE A 276 -11.54 13.36 14.02
CA ILE A 276 -10.37 13.71 13.22
C ILE A 276 -9.11 13.67 14.08
N LEU A 277 -9.11 14.31 15.26
CA LEU A 277 -7.97 14.32 16.18
C LEU A 277 -7.63 12.93 16.71
N ASN A 278 -8.62 12.09 17.01
CA ASN A 278 -8.38 10.70 17.38
C ASN A 278 -7.79 9.90 16.22
N CYS A 279 -8.24 10.12 14.99
CA CYS A 279 -7.66 9.51 13.80
C CYS A 279 -6.18 9.90 13.63
N LEU A 280 -5.84 11.17 13.82
CA LEU A 280 -4.46 11.69 13.76
C LEU A 280 -3.58 11.16 14.90
N LEU A 281 -4.10 11.08 16.11
CA LEU A 281 -3.36 10.55 17.26
C LEU A 281 -2.98 9.08 17.09
N TYR A 282 -3.79 8.31 16.33
CA TYR A 282 -3.47 6.91 15.96
C TYR A 282 -2.53 6.79 14.78
N THR A 283 -2.40 7.79 13.92
CA THR A 283 -1.64 7.72 12.67
C THR A 283 -0.27 8.42 12.72
N SER A 284 -0.03 9.28 13.70
CA SER A 284 1.26 9.93 13.89
C SER A 284 1.97 9.34 15.10
N PRO A 285 3.02 8.51 14.92
CA PRO A 285 3.86 8.10 16.04
C PRO A 285 4.50 9.35 16.65
N SER A 286 4.21 9.60 17.93
CA SER A 286 4.89 10.66 18.66
C SER A 286 6.40 10.37 18.69
N PRO A 287 7.28 11.37 18.49
CA PRO A 287 8.72 11.18 18.65
C PRO A 287 9.12 10.71 20.07
N ARG A 288 8.18 10.65 21.01
CA ARG A 288 8.37 10.19 22.40
C ARG A 288 8.03 8.72 22.63
N ASP A 289 7.43 8.04 21.63
CA ASP A 289 7.04 6.63 21.79
C ASP A 289 8.19 5.64 21.47
N GLY A 290 9.41 6.16 21.29
CA GLY A 290 10.64 5.42 21.02
C GLY A 290 11.73 5.54 22.10
N LEU A 291 11.38 5.88 23.34
CA LEU A 291 12.33 5.88 24.49
C LEU A 291 11.89 4.86 25.53
#